data_6000e3415d2a7981d10e5a25e8e2c5a6
#
_entry.id   6000e3415d2a7981d10e5a25e8e2c5a6
#
_cell.length_a   1.000
_cell.length_b   1.000
_cell.length_c   1.000
_cell.angle_alpha   90.00
_cell.angle_beta   90.00
_cell.angle_gamma   90.00
#
_symmetry.space_group_name_H-M   'P 1'
#
loop_
_entity.id
_entity.type
_entity.pdbx_description
1 polymer ?
#
loop_
_entity_poly.entity_id
_entity_poly.type
_entity_poly.pdbx_seq_one_letter_code
_entity_poly.pdbx_strand_id
1 'polypeptide(L)'
;MSISRKYFDKTARGEEVTQYTLTNHKGASVSVIDFGGIVTSIVVPDRDGKLADVNLGFDNVDTYDGKGGCMGALIGRVGNRIGGAAFDLEGRHYTLGKNDGENNLHGGPEGFSQRMWKVEPIEGRDGDTLRLTLTSPDGDQGFPGKLDVTVDYTWNDACELGIHYMAVTDKPTLCNMTNHAYFNLDGHDAGTVENLTLQINADCVTEADPALIPTGRLLPQKGLAYDFTEEIRLGDVLARTPVDPVMRDAGGVDFNYCAGRDRETKLIATLRSPKTGRRMDVITDQPGVQCYTGQGLDHTGKGGVHYGPYAGVCLETQHYPDAIHQPHFESYVLRPQDKYDTFTIFRFTAE
;
A
#
# COMPACT_ATOMS: atom_id res chain seq x y z
N MET A 1 -15.95 -16.23 13.60
CA MET A 1 -15.63 -15.46 12.39
C MET A 1 -16.35 -16.06 11.20
N SER A 2 -16.48 -15.35 10.11
CA SER A 2 -17.13 -15.87 8.90
C SER A 2 -16.52 -15.29 7.64
N ILE A 3 -16.47 -16.10 6.58
CA ILE A 3 -16.10 -15.69 5.24
C ILE A 3 -17.36 -15.72 4.37
N SER A 4 -17.70 -14.62 3.77
CA SER A 4 -18.78 -14.54 2.78
C SER A 4 -18.23 -14.09 1.42
N ARG A 5 -18.95 -14.42 0.34
CA ARG A 5 -18.60 -13.99 -1.01
C ARG A 5 -19.84 -13.54 -1.76
N LYS A 6 -19.69 -12.53 -2.60
CA LYS A 6 -20.74 -12.07 -3.51
C LYS A 6 -20.13 -11.64 -4.85
N TYR A 7 -20.95 -11.65 -5.87
CA TYR A 7 -20.63 -10.97 -7.12
C TYR A 7 -20.38 -9.48 -6.84
N PHE A 8 -19.30 -8.93 -7.37
CA PHE A 8 -18.98 -7.51 -7.26
C PHE A 8 -19.30 -6.77 -8.56
N ASP A 9 -18.65 -7.16 -9.68
CA ASP A 9 -18.81 -6.53 -10.99
C ASP A 9 -18.13 -7.40 -12.07
N LYS A 10 -17.89 -6.85 -13.26
CA LYS A 10 -17.10 -7.45 -14.34
C LYS A 10 -16.00 -6.52 -14.80
N THR A 11 -14.86 -7.10 -15.20
CA THR A 11 -13.80 -6.38 -15.91
C THR A 11 -14.25 -5.97 -17.32
N ALA A 12 -13.56 -5.01 -17.93
CA ALA A 12 -13.77 -4.67 -19.34
C ALA A 12 -13.55 -5.86 -20.30
N ARG A 13 -12.84 -6.91 -19.86
CA ARG A 13 -12.65 -8.18 -20.60
C ARG A 13 -13.79 -9.20 -20.37
N GLY A 14 -14.78 -8.84 -19.54
CA GLY A 14 -15.95 -9.69 -19.24
C GLY A 14 -15.70 -10.73 -18.14
N GLU A 15 -14.57 -10.69 -17.43
CA GLU A 15 -14.27 -11.57 -16.31
C GLU A 15 -15.10 -11.16 -15.09
N GLU A 16 -15.74 -12.14 -14.43
CA GLU A 16 -16.52 -11.87 -13.22
C GLU A 16 -15.60 -11.63 -12.03
N VAL A 17 -15.88 -10.54 -11.31
CA VAL A 17 -15.12 -10.15 -10.11
C VAL A 17 -15.95 -10.49 -8.87
N THR A 18 -15.33 -11.20 -7.95
CA THR A 18 -15.93 -11.64 -6.69
C THR A 18 -15.38 -10.82 -5.54
N GLN A 19 -16.26 -10.32 -4.67
CA GLN A 19 -15.89 -9.75 -3.38
C GLN A 19 -15.99 -10.81 -2.28
N TYR A 20 -14.94 -10.93 -1.50
CA TYR A 20 -14.86 -11.74 -0.29
C TYR A 20 -14.87 -10.81 0.93
N THR A 21 -15.62 -11.16 1.96
CA THR A 21 -15.68 -10.40 3.21
C THR A 21 -15.36 -11.31 4.38
N LEU A 22 -14.33 -10.97 5.12
CA LEU A 22 -13.95 -11.56 6.40
C LEU A 22 -14.61 -10.77 7.52
N THR A 23 -15.44 -11.40 8.34
CA THR A 23 -16.14 -10.73 9.47
C THR A 23 -15.77 -11.42 10.76
N ASN A 24 -15.28 -10.65 11.73
CA ASN A 24 -14.94 -11.17 13.06
C ASN A 24 -16.17 -11.26 13.99
N HIS A 25 -16.00 -11.84 15.18
CA HIS A 25 -17.09 -12.04 16.14
C HIS A 25 -17.70 -10.72 16.67
N LYS A 26 -17.01 -9.59 16.51
CA LYS A 26 -17.48 -8.26 16.92
C LYS A 26 -18.20 -7.51 15.79
N GLY A 27 -18.34 -8.13 14.60
CA GLY A 27 -18.97 -7.51 13.42
C GLY A 27 -18.04 -6.58 12.63
N ALA A 28 -16.78 -6.41 13.05
CA ALA A 28 -15.79 -5.71 12.26
C ALA A 28 -15.36 -6.57 11.06
N SER A 29 -15.07 -5.95 9.91
CA SER A 29 -14.86 -6.71 8.67
C SER A 29 -13.86 -6.08 7.72
N VAL A 30 -13.30 -6.92 6.86
CA VAL A 30 -12.47 -6.51 5.71
C VAL A 30 -13.05 -7.15 4.45
N SER A 31 -13.21 -6.36 3.39
CA SER A 31 -13.65 -6.85 2.09
C SER A 31 -12.54 -6.71 1.05
N VAL A 32 -12.32 -7.77 0.27
CA VAL A 32 -11.31 -7.86 -0.79
C VAL A 32 -11.95 -8.37 -2.06
N ILE A 33 -11.58 -7.84 -3.22
CA ILE A 33 -11.98 -8.37 -4.53
C ILE A 33 -10.80 -9.12 -5.17
N ASP A 34 -11.12 -10.13 -6.00
CA ASP A 34 -10.13 -10.93 -6.71
C ASP A 34 -9.50 -10.20 -7.90
N PHE A 35 -10.03 -9.07 -8.36
CA PHE A 35 -9.35 -8.15 -9.25
C PHE A 35 -8.37 -7.27 -8.45
N GLY A 36 -7.09 -7.30 -8.81
CA GLY A 36 -6.01 -6.53 -8.16
C GLY A 36 -5.72 -6.92 -6.70
N GLY A 37 -6.41 -7.92 -6.13
CA GLY A 37 -6.35 -8.21 -4.69
C GLY A 37 -6.74 -7.01 -3.84
N ILE A 38 -7.69 -6.21 -4.33
CA ILE A 38 -8.02 -4.89 -3.80
C ILE A 38 -8.80 -4.99 -2.50
N VAL A 39 -8.31 -4.35 -1.46
CA VAL A 39 -9.06 -4.09 -0.22
C VAL A 39 -10.07 -2.97 -0.50
N THR A 40 -11.34 -3.32 -0.59
CA THR A 40 -12.42 -2.37 -0.93
C THR A 40 -13.06 -1.72 0.29
N SER A 41 -12.94 -2.34 1.48
CA SER A 41 -13.58 -1.87 2.71
C SER A 41 -12.87 -2.42 3.94
N ILE A 42 -12.75 -1.59 4.99
CA ILE A 42 -12.28 -1.97 6.33
C ILE A 42 -13.23 -1.34 7.34
N VAL A 43 -14.12 -2.15 7.91
CA VAL A 43 -15.14 -1.69 8.84
C VAL A 43 -14.71 -1.99 10.27
N VAL A 44 -14.48 -0.94 11.07
CA VAL A 44 -13.97 -1.05 12.44
C VAL A 44 -14.73 -0.15 13.40
N PRO A 45 -14.82 -0.53 14.71
CA PRO A 45 -15.52 0.29 15.71
C PRO A 45 -14.74 1.55 16.06
N ASP A 46 -15.47 2.58 16.46
CA ASP A 46 -14.94 3.74 17.18
C ASP A 46 -14.98 3.52 18.71
N ARG A 47 -14.64 4.56 19.51
CA ARG A 47 -14.66 4.50 20.98
C ARG A 47 -16.03 4.17 21.58
N ASP A 48 -17.11 4.45 20.87
CA ASP A 48 -18.49 4.19 21.29
C ASP A 48 -19.00 2.84 20.74
N GLY A 49 -18.15 2.08 20.04
CA GLY A 49 -18.48 0.81 19.40
C GLY A 49 -19.21 0.97 18.06
N LYS A 50 -19.36 2.16 17.52
CA LYS A 50 -20.00 2.40 16.24
C LYS A 50 -19.08 2.00 15.10
N LEU A 51 -19.52 1.06 14.27
CA LEU A 51 -18.80 0.60 13.10
C LEU A 51 -18.84 1.66 11.99
N ALA A 52 -17.69 1.89 11.34
CA ALA A 52 -17.60 2.66 10.10
C ALA A 52 -16.47 2.12 9.22
N ASP A 53 -16.63 2.29 7.91
CA ASP A 53 -15.62 1.95 6.93
C ASP A 53 -14.54 3.05 6.88
N VAL A 54 -13.30 2.68 7.14
CA VAL A 54 -12.15 3.60 7.24
C VAL A 54 -11.22 3.52 6.04
N ASN A 55 -11.57 2.72 5.02
CA ASN A 55 -10.79 2.57 3.79
C ASN A 55 -11.52 3.18 2.61
N LEU A 56 -10.87 4.02 1.82
CA LEU A 56 -11.42 4.53 0.57
C LEU A 56 -11.54 3.39 -0.46
N GLY A 57 -12.48 3.52 -1.40
CA GLY A 57 -12.70 2.51 -2.43
C GLY A 57 -13.81 2.90 -3.41
N PHE A 58 -14.11 2.03 -4.35
CA PHE A 58 -15.11 2.26 -5.39
C PHE A 58 -16.15 1.15 -5.39
N ASP A 59 -17.32 1.43 -5.99
CA ASP A 59 -18.45 0.49 -6.10
C ASP A 59 -18.41 -0.36 -7.38
N ASN A 60 -17.45 -0.14 -8.27
CA ASN A 60 -17.34 -0.82 -9.56
C ASN A 60 -15.90 -1.05 -9.98
N VAL A 61 -15.68 -2.03 -10.88
CA VAL A 61 -14.35 -2.40 -11.39
C VAL A 61 -13.84 -1.37 -12.39
N ASP A 62 -14.69 -0.75 -13.20
CA ASP A 62 -14.28 0.22 -14.21
C ASP A 62 -13.47 1.40 -13.63
N THR A 63 -13.77 1.79 -12.39
CA THR A 63 -13.02 2.84 -11.70
C THR A 63 -11.67 2.32 -11.19
N TYR A 64 -11.60 1.07 -10.73
CA TYR A 64 -10.32 0.45 -10.34
C TYR A 64 -9.43 0.15 -11.54
N ASP A 65 -10.01 -0.17 -12.71
CA ASP A 65 -9.29 -0.55 -13.93
C ASP A 65 -8.63 0.68 -14.59
N GLY A 66 -7.41 1.00 -14.14
CA GLY A 66 -6.56 2.05 -14.70
C GLY A 66 -6.92 3.49 -14.34
N LYS A 67 -8.03 3.74 -13.62
CA LYS A 67 -8.50 5.10 -13.28
C LYS A 67 -8.40 5.43 -11.80
N GLY A 68 -8.44 4.43 -10.94
CA GLY A 68 -8.53 4.59 -9.48
C GLY A 68 -7.21 4.72 -8.73
N GLY A 69 -6.09 4.98 -9.40
CA GLY A 69 -4.81 5.25 -8.75
C GLY A 69 -4.30 4.11 -7.86
N CYS A 70 -4.52 2.85 -8.23
CA CYS A 70 -4.15 1.65 -7.46
C CYS A 70 -4.83 1.56 -6.08
N MET A 71 -5.94 2.28 -5.85
CA MET A 71 -6.60 2.36 -4.55
C MET A 71 -6.91 0.98 -3.95
N GLY A 72 -6.33 0.68 -2.79
CA GLY A 72 -6.50 -0.59 -2.06
C GLY A 72 -5.80 -1.80 -2.64
N ALA A 73 -5.12 -1.68 -3.79
CA ALA A 73 -4.61 -2.78 -4.57
C ALA A 73 -3.31 -3.40 -4.01
N LEU A 74 -3.08 -4.67 -4.34
CA LEU A 74 -1.77 -5.29 -4.27
C LEU A 74 -0.86 -4.71 -5.37
N ILE A 75 0.30 -4.24 -4.96
CA ILE A 75 1.30 -3.63 -5.84
C ILE A 75 2.46 -4.60 -6.06
N GLY A 76 2.85 -4.76 -7.29
CA GLY A 76 3.96 -5.60 -7.70
C GLY A 76 4.13 -5.62 -9.25
N ARG A 77 5.30 -6.16 -9.75
CA ARG A 77 6.35 -6.82 -8.93
C ARG A 77 7.06 -5.86 -7.97
N VAL A 78 7.20 -4.57 -8.34
CA VAL A 78 7.92 -3.57 -7.55
C VAL A 78 7.02 -2.39 -7.26
N GLY A 79 6.79 -2.14 -5.98
CA GLY A 79 6.09 -0.95 -5.49
C GLY A 79 6.94 0.30 -5.66
N ASN A 80 6.27 1.46 -5.77
CA ASN A 80 6.88 2.74 -6.05
C ASN A 80 7.64 2.76 -7.38
N ARG A 81 8.65 3.63 -7.55
CA ARG A 81 9.29 3.95 -8.83
C ARG A 81 10.58 3.15 -9.09
N ILE A 82 10.81 2.87 -10.38
CA ILE A 82 12.12 2.52 -10.94
C ILE A 82 12.46 3.59 -11.97
N GLY A 83 13.53 4.36 -11.70
CA GLY A 83 13.97 5.47 -12.53
C GLY A 83 14.31 5.04 -13.96
N GLY A 84 13.91 5.85 -14.96
CA GLY A 84 14.17 5.58 -16.38
C GLY A 84 13.44 4.34 -16.92
N ALA A 85 12.58 3.68 -16.15
CA ALA A 85 11.90 2.44 -16.51
C ALA A 85 12.86 1.37 -17.05
N ALA A 86 14.04 1.22 -16.45
CA ALA A 86 15.05 0.26 -16.86
C ALA A 86 15.97 -0.08 -15.68
N PHE A 87 16.65 -1.19 -15.74
CA PHE A 87 17.69 -1.56 -14.77
C PHE A 87 18.66 -2.59 -15.35
N ASP A 88 19.85 -2.68 -14.75
CA ASP A 88 20.84 -3.72 -15.05
C ASP A 88 20.83 -4.77 -13.94
N LEU A 89 20.73 -6.04 -14.32
CA LEU A 89 20.79 -7.17 -13.39
C LEU A 89 21.67 -8.28 -13.97
N GLU A 90 22.72 -8.67 -13.23
CA GLU A 90 23.66 -9.72 -13.62
C GLU A 90 24.24 -9.53 -15.05
N GLY A 91 24.59 -8.29 -15.40
CA GLY A 91 25.20 -7.93 -16.68
C GLY A 91 24.23 -7.88 -17.87
N ARG A 92 22.93 -7.93 -17.62
CA ARG A 92 21.88 -7.76 -18.63
C ARG A 92 21.07 -6.51 -18.36
N HIS A 93 20.75 -5.78 -19.42
CA HIS A 93 19.87 -4.62 -19.39
C HIS A 93 18.42 -5.04 -19.59
N TYR A 94 17.51 -4.53 -18.75
CA TYR A 94 16.06 -4.76 -18.82
C TYR A 94 15.32 -3.43 -18.94
N THR A 95 14.35 -3.37 -19.85
CA THR A 95 13.49 -2.21 -20.05
C THR A 95 12.07 -2.56 -19.61
N LEU A 96 11.48 -1.70 -18.80
CA LEU A 96 10.13 -1.84 -18.26
C LEU A 96 9.12 -0.97 -19.00
N GLY A 97 7.83 -1.25 -18.80
CA GLY A 97 6.77 -0.35 -19.24
C GLY A 97 6.83 0.99 -18.52
N LYS A 98 6.82 2.11 -19.26
CA LYS A 98 6.70 3.46 -18.72
C LYS A 98 5.25 3.79 -18.44
N ASN A 99 4.92 4.23 -17.25
CA ASN A 99 3.58 4.63 -16.83
C ASN A 99 3.54 5.82 -15.87
N ASP A 100 4.73 6.43 -15.61
CA ASP A 100 4.88 7.64 -14.82
C ASP A 100 5.99 8.52 -15.44
N GLY A 101 5.63 9.28 -16.50
CA GLY A 101 6.61 9.99 -17.32
C GLY A 101 7.60 9.02 -17.93
N GLU A 102 8.90 9.21 -17.63
CA GLU A 102 9.96 8.33 -18.11
C GLU A 102 10.17 7.10 -17.20
N ASN A 103 9.46 6.99 -16.10
CA ASN A 103 9.68 6.00 -15.06
C ASN A 103 8.68 4.84 -15.13
N ASN A 104 9.02 3.74 -14.47
CA ASN A 104 8.08 2.68 -14.14
C ASN A 104 7.55 2.92 -12.72
N LEU A 105 6.24 2.84 -12.53
CA LEU A 105 5.55 2.99 -11.26
C LEU A 105 4.71 1.74 -10.98
N HIS A 106 4.79 1.20 -9.78
CA HIS A 106 3.94 0.12 -9.27
C HIS A 106 3.91 -1.15 -10.14
N GLY A 107 5.05 -1.47 -10.77
CA GLY A 107 5.18 -2.68 -11.61
C GLY A 107 4.70 -2.51 -13.06
N GLY A 108 4.31 -1.30 -13.45
CA GLY A 108 3.96 -0.96 -14.84
C GLY A 108 2.46 -0.89 -15.13
N PRO A 109 2.10 -0.61 -16.41
CA PRO A 109 0.71 -0.36 -16.82
C PRO A 109 -0.26 -1.51 -16.50
N GLU A 110 0.22 -2.76 -16.59
CA GLU A 110 -0.56 -3.96 -16.27
C GLU A 110 0.10 -4.73 -15.11
N GLY A 111 0.48 -4.01 -14.03
CA GLY A 111 1.00 -4.58 -12.80
C GLY A 111 -0.01 -5.45 -12.05
N PHE A 112 0.33 -5.87 -10.84
CA PHE A 112 -0.49 -6.77 -10.03
C PHE A 112 -1.87 -6.21 -9.69
N SER A 113 -2.00 -4.89 -9.60
CA SER A 113 -3.26 -4.17 -9.37
C SER A 113 -4.28 -4.34 -10.51
N GLN A 114 -3.84 -4.76 -11.70
CA GLN A 114 -4.67 -4.90 -12.90
C GLN A 114 -4.87 -6.38 -13.30
N ARG A 115 -4.67 -7.30 -12.37
CA ARG A 115 -4.72 -8.76 -12.63
C ARG A 115 -5.85 -9.41 -11.83
N MET A 116 -6.44 -10.45 -12.43
CA MET A 116 -7.29 -11.38 -11.69
C MET A 116 -6.42 -12.31 -10.85
N TRP A 117 -6.71 -12.40 -9.57
CA TRP A 117 -6.05 -13.29 -8.61
C TRP A 117 -6.94 -14.50 -8.35
N LYS A 118 -6.33 -15.67 -8.22
CA LYS A 118 -7.05 -16.84 -7.71
C LYS A 118 -7.15 -16.68 -6.18
N VAL A 119 -8.37 -16.75 -5.65
CA VAL A 119 -8.63 -16.61 -4.21
C VAL A 119 -9.10 -17.94 -3.63
N GLU A 120 -8.48 -18.34 -2.51
CA GLU A 120 -8.86 -19.48 -1.70
C GLU A 120 -9.17 -18.99 -0.27
N PRO A 121 -10.44 -19.06 0.16
CA PRO A 121 -10.82 -18.81 1.54
C PRO A 121 -10.35 -19.93 2.47
N ILE A 122 -9.74 -19.58 3.60
CA ILE A 122 -9.23 -20.49 4.61
C ILE A 122 -9.77 -20.07 5.98
N GLU A 123 -10.61 -20.92 6.59
CA GLU A 123 -11.06 -20.72 7.95
C GLU A 123 -9.96 -21.09 8.92
N GLY A 124 -9.63 -20.22 9.87
CA GLY A 124 -8.55 -20.40 10.83
C GLY A 124 -9.01 -20.20 12.28
N ARG A 125 -8.29 -20.84 13.20
CA ARG A 125 -8.56 -20.71 14.64
C ARG A 125 -8.29 -19.30 15.18
N ASP A 126 -7.22 -18.66 14.67
CA ASP A 126 -6.72 -17.37 15.16
C ASP A 126 -6.99 -16.23 14.18
N GLY A 127 -7.76 -16.49 13.12
CA GLY A 127 -8.15 -15.56 12.07
C GLY A 127 -8.56 -16.28 10.81
N ASP A 128 -9.53 -15.73 10.09
CA ASP A 128 -9.86 -16.19 8.75
C ASP A 128 -8.94 -15.56 7.72
N THR A 129 -8.57 -16.33 6.69
CA THR A 129 -7.58 -15.90 5.68
C THR A 129 -8.15 -16.02 4.27
N LEU A 130 -7.85 -15.06 3.43
CA LEU A 130 -7.98 -15.15 1.99
C LEU A 130 -6.58 -15.33 1.40
N ARG A 131 -6.29 -16.52 0.84
CA ARG A 131 -5.06 -16.76 0.11
C ARG A 131 -5.24 -16.38 -1.35
N LEU A 132 -4.48 -15.42 -1.80
CA LEU A 132 -4.45 -14.95 -3.18
C LEU A 132 -3.19 -15.47 -3.87
N THR A 133 -3.33 -16.03 -5.08
CA THR A 133 -2.18 -16.51 -5.86
C THR A 133 -2.19 -15.94 -7.25
N LEU A 134 -1.00 -15.61 -7.76
CA LEU A 134 -0.77 -15.09 -9.09
C LEU A 134 0.56 -15.63 -9.63
N THR A 135 0.60 -15.99 -10.91
CA THR A 135 1.85 -16.25 -11.63
C THR A 135 2.10 -15.12 -12.62
N SER A 136 3.22 -14.42 -12.44
CA SER A 136 3.73 -13.41 -13.37
C SER A 136 4.80 -14.07 -14.25
N PRO A 137 4.57 -14.25 -15.59
CA PRO A 137 5.47 -14.99 -16.45
C PRO A 137 6.82 -14.27 -16.68
N ASP A 138 7.81 -14.98 -17.20
CA ASP A 138 9.09 -14.39 -17.63
C ASP A 138 8.84 -13.31 -18.68
N GLY A 139 9.39 -12.11 -18.45
CA GLY A 139 9.20 -10.94 -19.33
C GLY A 139 7.93 -10.12 -19.07
N ASP A 140 7.12 -10.50 -18.06
CA ASP A 140 5.93 -9.73 -17.69
C ASP A 140 6.29 -8.30 -17.30
N GLN A 141 5.69 -7.31 -17.96
CA GLN A 141 5.99 -5.87 -17.84
C GLN A 141 7.48 -5.52 -18.04
N GLY A 142 8.29 -6.43 -18.63
CA GLY A 142 9.72 -6.32 -18.84
C GLY A 142 10.58 -6.95 -17.74
N PHE A 143 10.01 -7.45 -16.66
CA PHE A 143 10.75 -8.11 -15.59
C PHE A 143 11.18 -9.53 -15.97
N PRO A 144 12.45 -9.92 -15.69
CA PRO A 144 12.93 -11.29 -15.97
C PRO A 144 12.37 -12.30 -14.98
N GLY A 145 12.34 -13.55 -15.40
CA GLY A 145 11.97 -14.72 -14.60
C GLY A 145 10.47 -14.86 -14.40
N LYS A 146 10.03 -16.10 -14.26
CA LYS A 146 8.69 -16.41 -13.76
C LYS A 146 8.66 -16.17 -12.26
N LEU A 147 7.66 -15.43 -11.79
CA LEU A 147 7.42 -15.15 -10.38
C LEU A 147 6.08 -15.76 -9.97
N ASP A 148 6.12 -16.76 -9.07
CA ASP A 148 4.94 -17.31 -8.44
C ASP A 148 4.72 -16.60 -7.11
N VAL A 149 3.57 -15.94 -6.97
CA VAL A 149 3.23 -15.06 -5.84
C VAL A 149 2.08 -15.65 -5.05
N THR A 150 2.18 -15.57 -3.73
CA THR A 150 1.10 -15.86 -2.78
C THR A 150 0.99 -14.68 -1.82
N VAL A 151 -0.23 -14.18 -1.61
CA VAL A 151 -0.52 -13.16 -0.59
C VAL A 151 -1.66 -13.66 0.28
N ASP A 152 -1.44 -13.70 1.59
CA ASP A 152 -2.45 -14.04 2.57
C ASP A 152 -2.97 -12.79 3.26
N TYR A 153 -4.27 -12.49 3.10
CA TYR A 153 -4.98 -11.50 3.90
C TYR A 153 -5.65 -12.21 5.07
N THR A 154 -5.20 -11.94 6.29
CA THR A 154 -5.77 -12.53 7.52
C THR A 154 -6.48 -11.45 8.34
N TRP A 155 -7.71 -11.75 8.76
CA TRP A 155 -8.49 -10.88 9.66
C TRP A 155 -8.84 -11.61 10.95
N ASN A 156 -8.72 -10.97 12.11
CA ASN A 156 -8.92 -11.59 13.40
C ASN A 156 -9.83 -10.79 14.37
N ASP A 157 -10.10 -11.34 15.55
CA ASP A 157 -10.92 -10.72 16.58
C ASP A 157 -10.28 -9.50 17.28
N ALA A 158 -8.98 -9.32 17.11
CA ALA A 158 -8.27 -8.13 17.57
C ALA A 158 -8.37 -6.96 16.58
N CYS A 159 -9.13 -7.12 15.48
CA CYS A 159 -9.19 -6.18 14.35
C CYS A 159 -7.81 -5.92 13.75
N GLU A 160 -7.06 -6.98 13.51
CA GLU A 160 -5.79 -6.93 12.80
C GLU A 160 -5.98 -7.46 11.37
N LEU A 161 -5.66 -6.63 10.39
CA LEU A 161 -5.48 -7.04 9.00
C LEU A 161 -4.01 -7.36 8.79
N GLY A 162 -3.67 -8.65 8.79
CA GLY A 162 -2.36 -9.14 8.40
C GLY A 162 -2.29 -9.33 6.88
N ILE A 163 -1.23 -8.86 6.26
CA ILE A 163 -0.93 -9.08 4.84
C ILE A 163 0.45 -9.75 4.79
N HIS A 164 0.49 -11.01 4.42
CA HIS A 164 1.71 -11.79 4.30
C HIS A 164 2.03 -12.03 2.83
N TYR A 165 3.16 -11.52 2.38
CA TYR A 165 3.61 -11.58 0.99
C TYR A 165 4.69 -12.64 0.84
N MET A 166 4.49 -13.57 -0.08
CA MET A 166 5.43 -14.64 -0.38
C MET A 166 5.63 -14.75 -1.89
N ALA A 167 6.87 -14.96 -2.33
CA ALA A 167 7.14 -15.23 -3.74
C ALA A 167 8.39 -16.07 -3.94
N VAL A 168 8.41 -16.81 -5.06
CA VAL A 168 9.57 -17.56 -5.56
C VAL A 168 9.73 -17.32 -7.06
N THR A 169 10.96 -17.39 -7.54
CA THR A 169 11.29 -17.15 -8.94
C THR A 169 12.16 -18.24 -9.53
N ASP A 170 12.14 -18.41 -10.84
CA ASP A 170 13.04 -19.35 -11.57
C ASP A 170 14.32 -18.67 -12.12
N LYS A 171 14.37 -17.32 -12.10
CA LYS A 171 15.55 -16.54 -12.49
C LYS A 171 15.69 -15.30 -11.58
N PRO A 172 16.88 -14.71 -11.46
CA PRO A 172 17.03 -13.44 -10.77
C PRO A 172 16.06 -12.38 -11.30
N THR A 173 15.31 -11.75 -10.40
CA THR A 173 14.31 -10.73 -10.71
C THR A 173 14.23 -9.70 -9.59
N LEU A 174 13.36 -8.70 -9.74
CA LEU A 174 13.04 -7.74 -8.70
C LEU A 174 11.70 -8.10 -8.06
N CYS A 175 11.61 -8.02 -6.72
CA CYS A 175 10.38 -8.24 -5.98
C CYS A 175 10.32 -7.30 -4.76
N ASN A 176 9.35 -6.39 -4.74
CA ASN A 176 9.10 -5.44 -3.65
C ASN A 176 7.60 -5.14 -3.64
N MET A 177 6.82 -5.97 -2.99
CA MET A 177 5.35 -5.85 -2.96
C MET A 177 4.89 -4.99 -1.80
N THR A 178 3.76 -4.31 -2.00
CA THR A 178 3.04 -3.55 -0.98
C THR A 178 1.54 -3.55 -1.22
N ASN A 179 0.76 -2.90 -0.34
CA ASN A 179 -0.66 -2.63 -0.52
C ASN A 179 -0.91 -1.13 -0.48
N HIS A 180 -1.73 -0.64 -1.39
CA HIS A 180 -1.99 0.80 -1.59
C HIS A 180 -3.34 1.23 -1.01
N ALA A 181 -3.66 0.78 0.22
CA ALA A 181 -4.86 1.20 0.93
C ALA A 181 -4.80 2.68 1.33
N TYR A 182 -5.93 3.39 1.18
CA TYR A 182 -6.10 4.79 1.58
C TYR A 182 -6.97 4.83 2.83
N PHE A 183 -6.42 5.28 3.93
CA PHE A 183 -7.10 5.30 5.22
C PHE A 183 -7.64 6.69 5.56
N ASN A 184 -8.88 6.73 6.07
CA ASN A 184 -9.44 7.86 6.79
C ASN A 184 -10.16 7.34 8.03
N LEU A 185 -9.54 7.48 9.21
CA LEU A 185 -10.08 6.91 10.45
C LEU A 185 -11.32 7.63 10.98
N ASP A 186 -11.70 8.77 10.39
CA ASP A 186 -12.99 9.42 10.65
C ASP A 186 -14.15 8.76 9.89
N GLY A 187 -13.82 7.98 8.85
CA GLY A 187 -14.72 7.32 7.91
C GLY A 187 -14.35 7.68 6.46
N HIS A 188 -14.57 6.75 5.49
CA HIS A 188 -14.24 7.01 4.08
C HIS A 188 -15.01 8.20 3.49
N ASP A 189 -16.14 8.57 4.10
CA ASP A 189 -17.05 9.65 3.72
C ASP A 189 -16.86 10.95 4.55
N ALA A 190 -15.84 11.01 5.39
CA ALA A 190 -15.65 12.11 6.34
C ALA A 190 -14.93 13.34 5.77
N GLY A 191 -14.59 13.35 4.47
CA GLY A 191 -13.83 14.41 3.84
C GLY A 191 -12.32 14.18 3.96
N THR A 192 -11.56 15.19 4.41
CA THR A 192 -10.09 15.14 4.42
C THR A 192 -9.52 14.51 5.70
N VAL A 193 -8.27 14.01 5.59
CA VAL A 193 -7.50 13.45 6.72
C VAL A 193 -6.80 14.49 7.59
N GLU A 194 -7.02 15.79 7.35
CA GLU A 194 -6.29 16.88 8.01
C GLU A 194 -6.45 16.88 9.54
N ASN A 195 -7.55 16.31 10.07
CA ASN A 195 -7.78 16.21 11.51
C ASN A 195 -7.17 14.96 12.16
N LEU A 196 -6.68 14.02 11.37
CA LEU A 196 -5.96 12.86 11.90
C LEU A 196 -4.57 13.26 12.37
N THR A 197 -4.03 12.51 13.34
CA THR A 197 -2.64 12.63 13.75
C THR A 197 -1.83 11.44 13.28
N LEU A 198 -0.57 11.68 12.92
CA LEU A 198 0.35 10.66 12.43
C LEU A 198 1.68 10.76 13.18
N GLN A 199 2.23 9.60 13.52
CA GLN A 199 3.61 9.42 13.96
C GLN A 199 4.25 8.34 13.10
N ILE A 200 5.51 8.55 12.67
CA ILE A 200 6.31 7.56 11.92
C ILE A 200 7.63 7.33 12.66
N ASN A 201 7.84 6.11 13.12
CA ASN A 201 9.02 5.68 13.84
C ASN A 201 10.16 5.37 12.85
N ALA A 202 10.72 6.40 12.27
CA ALA A 202 11.81 6.34 11.30
C ALA A 202 12.85 7.42 11.61
N ASP A 203 14.13 7.14 11.36
CA ASP A 203 15.19 8.10 11.61
C ASP A 203 15.42 9.03 10.41
N CYS A 204 15.16 8.55 9.21
CA CYS A 204 15.48 9.21 7.96
C CYS A 204 14.31 9.14 6.96
N VAL A 205 14.44 9.97 5.92
CA VAL A 205 13.61 9.95 4.71
C VAL A 205 14.53 9.85 3.50
N THR A 206 14.15 9.09 2.47
CA THR A 206 14.88 9.12 1.20
C THR A 206 14.70 10.48 0.53
N GLU A 207 15.81 11.17 0.24
CA GLU A 207 15.74 12.38 -0.59
C GLU A 207 15.33 11.99 -2.01
N ALA A 208 14.36 12.69 -2.57
CA ALA A 208 13.88 12.47 -3.93
C ALA A 208 14.06 13.73 -4.80
N ASP A 209 14.24 13.52 -6.09
CA ASP A 209 14.22 14.59 -7.08
C ASP A 209 12.77 15.02 -7.42
N PRO A 210 12.55 16.05 -8.27
CA PRO A 210 11.21 16.48 -8.65
C PRO A 210 10.36 15.44 -9.38
N ALA A 211 10.97 14.36 -9.91
CA ALA A 211 10.26 13.20 -10.48
C ALA A 211 9.98 12.12 -9.42
N LEU A 212 10.21 12.42 -8.14
CA LEU A 212 10.07 11.52 -6.99
C LEU A 212 10.96 10.27 -7.09
N ILE A 213 12.11 10.37 -7.77
CA ILE A 213 13.12 9.33 -7.81
C ILE A 213 14.16 9.61 -6.72
N PRO A 214 14.49 8.60 -5.87
CA PRO A 214 15.52 8.77 -4.85
C PRO A 214 16.88 9.16 -5.42
N THR A 215 17.47 10.21 -4.84
CA THR A 215 18.85 10.65 -5.18
C THR A 215 19.93 9.74 -4.61
N GLY A 216 19.55 8.83 -3.72
CA GLY A 216 20.45 8.00 -2.93
C GLY A 216 20.79 8.58 -1.55
N ARG A 217 20.49 9.84 -1.29
CA ARG A 217 20.73 10.45 0.01
C ARG A 217 19.62 10.12 0.99
N LEU A 218 19.99 9.92 2.25
CA LEU A 218 19.06 9.78 3.37
C LEU A 218 19.15 11.07 4.21
N LEU A 219 18.01 11.74 4.37
CA LEU A 219 17.91 12.96 5.17
C LEU A 219 17.36 12.59 6.56
N PRO A 220 17.93 13.12 7.67
CA PRO A 220 17.30 12.98 8.97
C PRO A 220 15.84 13.46 8.91
N GLN A 221 14.90 12.66 9.43
CA GLN A 221 13.49 13.04 9.43
C GLN A 221 13.25 14.28 10.28
N LYS A 222 13.92 14.35 11.44
CA LYS A 222 13.75 15.42 12.42
C LYS A 222 14.13 16.79 11.85
N GLY A 223 13.15 17.70 11.88
CA GLY A 223 13.32 19.07 11.43
C GLY A 223 12.94 19.32 9.98
N LEU A 224 12.54 18.30 9.22
CA LEU A 224 11.94 18.49 7.90
C LEU A 224 10.52 19.09 8.01
N ALA A 225 10.02 19.69 6.94
CA ALA A 225 8.64 20.19 6.90
C ALA A 225 7.59 19.06 7.08
N TYR A 226 7.97 17.84 6.74
CA TYR A 226 7.21 16.59 6.85
C TYR A 226 7.78 15.66 7.93
N ASP A 227 8.16 16.22 9.07
CA ASP A 227 8.65 15.51 10.26
C ASP A 227 7.47 14.91 11.04
N PHE A 228 7.46 13.57 11.18
CA PHE A 228 6.51 12.78 11.96
C PHE A 228 7.21 11.99 13.09
N THR A 229 8.40 12.42 13.53
CA THR A 229 9.09 11.77 14.66
C THR A 229 8.26 11.80 15.94
N GLU A 230 7.47 12.86 16.10
CA GLU A 230 6.47 13.00 17.17
C GLU A 230 5.07 13.00 16.55
N GLU A 231 4.06 12.60 17.31
CA GLU A 231 2.67 12.64 16.87
C GLU A 231 2.25 14.06 16.52
N ILE A 232 1.86 14.31 15.27
CA ILE A 232 1.46 15.62 14.75
C ILE A 232 0.21 15.51 13.90
N ARG A 233 -0.62 16.55 13.91
CA ARG A 233 -1.81 16.63 13.07
C ARG A 233 -1.41 16.78 11.60
N LEU A 234 -2.00 15.96 10.71
CA LEU A 234 -1.70 15.99 9.27
C LEU A 234 -1.96 17.37 8.67
N GLY A 235 -3.04 18.06 9.07
CA GLY A 235 -3.33 19.41 8.59
C GLY A 235 -2.25 20.44 8.92
N ASP A 236 -1.54 20.29 10.06
CA ASP A 236 -0.45 21.20 10.42
C ASP A 236 0.81 20.95 9.57
N VAL A 237 1.01 19.72 9.11
CA VAL A 237 2.06 19.37 8.15
C VAL A 237 1.67 19.83 6.76
N LEU A 238 0.46 19.55 6.29
CA LEU A 238 -0.04 19.92 4.96
C LEU A 238 -0.10 21.46 4.76
N ALA A 239 -0.33 22.23 5.83
CA ALA A 239 -0.26 23.69 5.78
C ALA A 239 1.13 24.23 5.39
N ARG A 240 2.18 23.41 5.47
CA ARG A 240 3.54 23.77 5.05
C ARG A 240 3.78 23.57 3.55
N THR A 241 2.90 22.82 2.86
CA THR A 241 3.02 22.52 1.41
C THR A 241 3.25 23.74 0.53
N PRO A 242 2.55 24.90 0.68
CA PRO A 242 2.78 26.05 -0.18
C PRO A 242 4.14 26.73 0.01
N VAL A 243 4.78 26.56 1.17
CA VAL A 243 6.01 27.27 1.55
C VAL A 243 7.27 26.39 1.49
N ASP A 244 7.13 25.09 1.74
CA ASP A 244 8.25 24.16 1.59
C ASP A 244 8.37 23.72 0.11
N PRO A 245 9.54 23.90 -0.54
CA PRO A 245 9.68 23.62 -1.97
C PRO A 245 9.50 22.13 -2.30
N VAL A 246 9.95 21.23 -1.45
CA VAL A 246 9.87 19.78 -1.69
C VAL A 246 8.42 19.29 -1.57
N MET A 247 7.71 19.72 -0.52
CA MET A 247 6.28 19.43 -0.37
C MET A 247 5.42 20.07 -1.45
N ARG A 248 5.75 21.31 -1.88
CA ARG A 248 5.04 21.99 -2.96
C ARG A 248 5.15 21.25 -4.28
N ASP A 249 6.35 20.76 -4.62
CA ASP A 249 6.61 20.04 -5.86
C ASP A 249 5.89 18.66 -5.83
N ALA A 250 5.81 18.00 -4.66
CA ALA A 250 5.03 16.78 -4.45
C ALA A 250 3.51 17.02 -4.28
N GLY A 251 3.08 18.26 -4.04
CA GLY A 251 1.68 18.61 -3.76
C GLY A 251 1.20 18.24 -2.36
N GLY A 252 2.08 17.76 -1.48
CA GLY A 252 1.79 17.25 -0.14
C GLY A 252 2.91 16.38 0.39
N VAL A 253 2.58 15.36 1.18
CA VAL A 253 3.54 14.33 1.60
C VAL A 253 3.47 13.18 0.59
N ASP A 254 4.61 12.81 0.02
CA ASP A 254 4.80 11.63 -0.85
C ASP A 254 6.26 11.15 -0.73
N PHE A 255 6.62 10.64 0.45
CA PHE A 255 8.00 10.33 0.80
C PHE A 255 8.12 8.97 1.48
N ASN A 256 9.27 8.30 1.24
CA ASN A 256 9.60 7.05 1.91
C ASN A 256 10.40 7.33 3.20
N TYR A 257 9.86 6.89 4.31
CA TYR A 257 10.45 6.97 5.65
C TYR A 257 11.21 5.69 5.95
N CYS A 258 12.46 5.82 6.43
CA CYS A 258 13.43 4.75 6.60
C CYS A 258 13.49 4.31 8.06
N ALA A 259 13.00 3.12 8.38
CA ALA A 259 12.92 2.57 9.74
C ALA A 259 14.00 1.53 10.07
N GLY A 260 15.14 1.59 9.37
CA GLY A 260 16.26 0.67 9.58
C GLY A 260 16.30 -0.47 8.57
N ARG A 261 17.40 -1.25 8.62
CA ARG A 261 17.67 -2.36 7.67
C ARG A 261 17.58 -3.73 8.33
N ASP A 262 17.34 -3.78 9.64
CA ASP A 262 17.05 -4.98 10.35
C ASP A 262 15.64 -5.44 9.95
N ARG A 263 15.47 -6.65 9.52
CA ARG A 263 14.17 -7.24 9.22
C ARG A 263 13.43 -7.66 10.50
N GLU A 264 13.67 -6.95 11.59
CA GLU A 264 12.92 -7.16 12.83
C GLU A 264 11.53 -6.56 12.71
N THR A 265 10.56 -7.25 13.29
CA THR A 265 9.18 -6.75 13.39
C THR A 265 9.15 -5.46 14.23
N LYS A 266 8.61 -4.39 13.66
CA LYS A 266 8.56 -3.07 14.31
C LYS A 266 7.22 -2.38 14.09
N LEU A 267 6.83 -1.54 15.05
CA LEU A 267 5.78 -0.54 14.88
C LEU A 267 6.38 0.63 14.09
N ILE A 268 6.06 0.73 12.80
CA ILE A 268 6.66 1.74 11.92
C ILE A 268 5.85 3.03 11.89
N ALA A 269 4.51 2.96 12.04
CA ALA A 269 3.66 4.15 12.05
C ALA A 269 2.42 3.96 12.92
N THR A 270 1.90 5.06 13.44
CA THR A 270 0.61 5.13 14.13
C THR A 270 -0.22 6.29 13.59
N LEU A 271 -1.42 5.98 13.09
CA LEU A 271 -2.42 6.96 12.64
C LEU A 271 -3.57 6.99 13.65
N ARG A 272 -4.06 8.19 14.02
CA ARG A 272 -5.15 8.33 15.01
C ARG A 272 -6.20 9.33 14.54
N SER A 273 -7.43 9.08 14.94
CA SER A 273 -8.51 10.05 14.86
C SER A 273 -8.87 10.56 16.26
N PRO A 274 -8.56 11.81 16.61
CA PRO A 274 -9.04 12.41 17.85
C PRO A 274 -10.56 12.47 17.94
N LYS A 275 -11.25 12.57 16.80
CA LYS A 275 -12.72 12.64 16.72
C LYS A 275 -13.39 11.33 17.08
N THR A 276 -12.95 10.21 16.51
CA THR A 276 -13.60 8.91 16.68
C THR A 276 -12.93 8.03 17.73
N GLY A 277 -11.69 8.38 18.13
CA GLY A 277 -10.84 7.54 18.98
C GLY A 277 -10.20 6.37 18.24
N ARG A 278 -10.48 6.17 16.94
CA ARG A 278 -9.82 5.10 16.17
C ARG A 278 -8.34 5.36 16.06
N ARG A 279 -7.60 4.28 16.23
CA ARG A 279 -6.15 4.21 16.08
C ARG A 279 -5.82 3.04 15.15
N MET A 280 -4.87 3.26 14.24
CA MET A 280 -4.27 2.23 13.42
C MET A 280 -2.77 2.20 13.65
N ASP A 281 -2.26 1.06 14.11
CA ASP A 281 -0.83 0.77 14.19
C ASP A 281 -0.40 -0.02 12.96
N VAL A 282 0.68 0.40 12.32
CA VAL A 282 1.32 -0.28 11.19
C VAL A 282 2.55 -1.02 11.69
N ILE A 283 2.50 -2.34 11.66
CA ILE A 283 3.55 -3.22 12.17
C ILE A 283 4.10 -4.04 11.01
N THR A 284 5.41 -4.07 10.83
CA THR A 284 6.03 -4.71 9.67
C THR A 284 7.48 -5.11 9.92
N ASP A 285 8.02 -6.01 9.10
CA ASP A 285 9.45 -6.32 8.98
C ASP A 285 10.13 -5.53 7.83
N GLN A 286 9.38 -4.70 7.09
CA GLN A 286 9.92 -3.90 5.99
C GLN A 286 10.82 -2.76 6.48
N PRO A 287 11.85 -2.38 5.71
CA PRO A 287 12.81 -1.33 6.09
C PRO A 287 12.25 0.08 5.98
N GLY A 288 11.13 0.28 5.27
CA GLY A 288 10.57 1.60 5.05
C GLY A 288 9.06 1.60 4.91
N VAL A 289 8.50 2.81 4.95
CA VAL A 289 7.09 3.09 4.67
C VAL A 289 6.96 4.34 3.81
N GLN A 290 6.29 4.20 2.66
CA GLN A 290 5.86 5.35 1.87
C GLN A 290 4.64 5.95 2.55
N CYS A 291 4.70 7.24 2.88
CA CYS A 291 3.55 8.03 3.31
C CYS A 291 3.10 8.91 2.15
N TYR A 292 1.86 8.70 1.70
CA TYR A 292 1.23 9.49 0.64
C TYR A 292 -0.09 10.06 1.12
N THR A 293 -0.25 11.37 1.07
CA THR A 293 -1.44 12.07 1.63
C THR A 293 -2.60 12.23 0.66
N GLY A 294 -2.59 11.53 -0.47
CA GLY A 294 -3.73 11.50 -1.40
C GLY A 294 -4.00 12.81 -2.12
N GLN A 295 -2.98 13.64 -2.33
CA GLN A 295 -3.11 14.95 -2.98
C GLN A 295 -3.58 14.89 -4.43
N GLY A 296 -3.37 13.76 -5.11
CA GLY A 296 -3.81 13.52 -6.50
C GLY A 296 -5.23 12.96 -6.63
N LEU A 297 -5.95 12.79 -5.53
CA LEU A 297 -7.30 12.22 -5.59
C LEU A 297 -8.31 13.22 -6.17
N ASP A 298 -9.12 12.74 -7.13
CA ASP A 298 -10.29 13.43 -7.68
C ASP A 298 -11.23 12.38 -8.29
N HIS A 299 -11.93 11.64 -7.42
CA HIS A 299 -12.76 10.51 -7.82
C HIS A 299 -14.12 10.49 -7.14
N THR A 300 -15.11 9.90 -7.79
CA THR A 300 -16.37 9.50 -7.15
C THR A 300 -16.17 8.12 -6.54
N GLY A 301 -16.14 8.05 -5.23
CA GLY A 301 -15.94 6.84 -4.44
C GLY A 301 -17.23 6.11 -4.08
N LYS A 302 -17.14 5.23 -3.07
CA LYS A 302 -18.27 4.42 -2.58
C LYS A 302 -19.46 5.27 -2.21
N GLY A 303 -20.66 4.81 -2.59
CA GLY A 303 -21.92 5.50 -2.30
C GLY A 303 -22.04 6.88 -2.93
N GLY A 304 -21.24 7.20 -3.95
CA GLY A 304 -21.23 8.50 -4.62
C GLY A 304 -20.46 9.61 -3.87
N VAL A 305 -19.70 9.26 -2.83
CA VAL A 305 -18.87 10.21 -2.07
C VAL A 305 -17.73 10.72 -2.95
N HIS A 306 -17.51 12.04 -2.96
CA HIS A 306 -16.36 12.62 -3.66
C HIS A 306 -15.09 12.49 -2.82
N TYR A 307 -14.08 11.80 -3.37
CA TYR A 307 -12.73 11.73 -2.82
C TYR A 307 -11.86 12.77 -3.51
N GLY A 308 -11.78 13.96 -2.93
CA GLY A 308 -10.88 15.02 -3.38
C GLY A 308 -9.48 14.89 -2.76
N PRO A 309 -8.60 15.89 -3.01
CA PRO A 309 -7.28 15.93 -2.40
C PRO A 309 -7.33 15.74 -0.88
N TYR A 310 -6.41 14.92 -0.36
CA TYR A 310 -6.29 14.60 1.07
C TYR A 310 -7.48 13.84 1.68
N ALA A 311 -8.31 13.17 0.87
CA ALA A 311 -9.42 12.36 1.39
C ALA A 311 -8.95 11.11 2.14
N GLY A 312 -7.74 10.61 1.85
CA GLY A 312 -7.13 9.45 2.50
C GLY A 312 -5.62 9.56 2.57
N VAL A 313 -4.99 8.80 3.48
CA VAL A 313 -3.54 8.67 3.61
C VAL A 313 -3.13 7.22 3.40
N CYS A 314 -2.07 6.99 2.61
CA CYS A 314 -1.45 5.68 2.39
C CYS A 314 -0.22 5.53 3.28
N LEU A 315 -0.03 4.32 3.82
CA LEU A 315 1.14 3.90 4.56
C LEU A 315 1.60 2.56 3.98
N GLU A 316 2.42 2.64 2.93
CA GLU A 316 2.84 1.50 2.11
C GLU A 316 4.20 0.99 2.60
N THR A 317 4.18 -0.11 3.33
CA THR A 317 5.41 -0.73 3.83
C THR A 317 6.13 -1.44 2.69
N GLN A 318 7.43 -1.17 2.52
CA GLN A 318 8.20 -1.62 1.38
C GLN A 318 9.70 -1.43 1.59
N HIS A 319 10.53 -1.98 0.68
CA HIS A 319 11.90 -1.53 0.50
C HIS A 319 11.93 -0.11 -0.06
N TYR A 320 13.06 0.58 0.11
CA TYR A 320 13.21 1.93 -0.41
C TYR A 320 13.01 1.96 -1.92
N PRO A 321 12.30 2.98 -2.46
CA PRO A 321 12.11 3.12 -3.90
C PRO A 321 13.43 3.18 -4.65
N ASP A 322 13.43 2.72 -5.89
CA ASP A 322 14.58 2.74 -6.81
C ASP A 322 15.88 2.10 -6.28
N ALA A 323 15.77 1.18 -5.29
CA ALA A 323 16.94 0.56 -4.65
C ALA A 323 17.82 -0.23 -5.63
N ILE A 324 17.30 -0.62 -6.80
CA ILE A 324 18.11 -1.27 -7.84
C ILE A 324 19.22 -0.34 -8.39
N HIS A 325 19.01 0.98 -8.38
CA HIS A 325 19.98 1.97 -8.81
C HIS A 325 20.82 2.55 -7.65
N GLN A 326 20.48 2.18 -6.40
CA GLN A 326 21.12 2.70 -5.20
C GLN A 326 21.85 1.57 -4.45
N PRO A 327 23.14 1.28 -4.77
CA PRO A 327 23.86 0.10 -4.24
C PRO A 327 23.96 0.04 -2.71
N HIS A 328 23.75 1.16 -2.02
CA HIS A 328 23.79 1.24 -0.56
C HIS A 328 22.41 1.09 0.09
N PHE A 329 21.32 1.03 -0.68
CA PHE A 329 20.01 0.64 -0.19
C PHE A 329 19.92 -0.89 -0.07
N GLU A 330 19.01 -1.38 0.76
CA GLU A 330 18.73 -2.81 0.84
C GLU A 330 18.15 -3.31 -0.49
N SER A 331 18.78 -4.35 -1.04
CA SER A 331 18.39 -4.89 -2.35
C SER A 331 17.09 -5.68 -2.27
N TYR A 332 16.19 -5.48 -3.23
CA TYR A 332 15.00 -6.30 -3.45
C TYR A 332 15.16 -7.26 -4.63
N VAL A 333 16.40 -7.62 -4.99
CA VAL A 333 16.66 -8.68 -5.96
C VAL A 333 16.33 -10.02 -5.35
N LEU A 334 15.41 -10.74 -5.97
CA LEU A 334 15.03 -12.11 -5.59
C LEU A 334 15.73 -13.10 -6.54
N ARG A 335 16.39 -14.12 -5.99
CA ARG A 335 17.07 -15.20 -6.73
C ARG A 335 16.36 -16.53 -6.57
N PRO A 336 16.58 -17.49 -7.48
CA PRO A 336 15.90 -18.79 -7.44
C PRO A 336 16.07 -19.60 -6.13
N GLN A 337 17.19 -19.39 -5.41
CA GLN A 337 17.44 -20.04 -4.12
C GLN A 337 16.80 -19.32 -2.93
N ASP A 338 16.33 -18.10 -3.13
CA ASP A 338 15.77 -17.26 -2.08
C ASP A 338 14.24 -17.33 -2.09
N LYS A 339 13.64 -16.91 -0.98
CA LYS A 339 12.21 -16.67 -0.88
C LYS A 339 11.97 -15.21 -0.52
N TYR A 340 11.06 -14.58 -1.22
CA TYR A 340 10.47 -13.34 -0.73
C TYR A 340 9.45 -13.72 0.33
N ASP A 341 9.62 -13.20 1.53
CA ASP A 341 8.81 -13.52 2.70
C ASP A 341 8.81 -12.32 3.62
N THR A 342 7.67 -11.59 3.67
CA THR A 342 7.53 -10.36 4.44
C THR A 342 6.08 -10.11 4.77
N PHE A 343 5.81 -9.29 5.80
CA PHE A 343 4.45 -9.04 6.23
C PHE A 343 4.22 -7.61 6.70
N THR A 344 2.95 -7.24 6.73
CA THR A 344 2.45 -6.00 7.33
C THR A 344 1.18 -6.30 8.09
N ILE A 345 1.02 -5.72 9.28
CA ILE A 345 -0.19 -5.78 10.08
C ILE A 345 -0.72 -4.37 10.29
N PHE A 346 -1.94 -4.13 9.85
CA PHE A 346 -2.73 -2.95 10.24
C PHE A 346 -3.62 -3.35 11.41
N ARG A 347 -3.27 -2.88 12.62
CA ARG A 347 -4.01 -3.15 13.85
C ARG A 347 -4.89 -1.97 14.16
N PHE A 348 -6.21 -2.21 14.25
CA PHE A 348 -7.19 -1.19 14.58
C PHE A 348 -7.65 -1.34 16.04
N THR A 349 -7.60 -0.23 16.77
CA THR A 349 -8.12 -0.09 18.13
C THR A 349 -8.93 1.20 18.25
N ALA A 350 -9.67 1.37 19.35
CA ALA A 350 -10.36 2.63 19.66
C ALA A 350 -10.18 2.95 21.15
N GLU A 351 -9.84 4.22 21.47
CA GLU A 351 -9.55 4.74 22.81
C GLU A 351 -10.48 5.90 23.20
#